data_e5f3ac9a6b303bebec7232d15d7ac296
#
_entry.id   e5f3ac9a6b303bebec7232d15d7ac296
#
_cell.length_a   1.000
_cell.length_b   1.000
_cell.length_c   1.000
_cell.angle_alpha   90.00
_cell.angle_beta   90.00
_cell.angle_gamma   90.00
#
_symmetry.space_group_name_H-M   'P 1'
#
loop_
_entity.id
_entity.type
_entity.pdbx_description
1 polymer ?
#
loop_
_entity_poly.entity_id
_entity_poly.type
_entity_poly.pdbx_seq_one_letter_code
_entity_poly.pdbx_strand_id
1 'polypeptide(L)'
;MPLKVRLLMAAVALAAGVTIAADGGDTLGNLMALLAQRRHGVADFTQTQYLAVLKQPRRSEGVLSYDAPDHLEQRTLKPHAQTAVLDHGVLTLTRGTRQRTVRLDEYPQLAPLIDSVRATLAGDLPALSRRFEIRLAGDLDHWQLELTPRESELALGVQHIQLSGERDRILQVEVQQVGGDRSLMSIKPRE
;
A
#
# COMPACT_ATOMS: atom_id res chain seq x y z
N MET A 1 4.99 10.95 54.25
CA MET A 1 6.39 11.33 53.92
C MET A 1 6.56 11.31 52.42
N PRO A 2 6.74 12.46 51.76
CA PRO A 2 6.89 12.47 50.29
C PRO A 2 8.36 12.31 49.90
N LEU A 3 8.65 11.32 49.07
CA LEU A 3 9.94 11.08 48.49
C LEU A 3 10.23 12.06 47.37
N LYS A 4 11.22 12.93 47.57
CA LYS A 4 11.69 13.91 46.60
C LYS A 4 12.47 13.22 45.47
N VAL A 5 11.90 13.18 44.26
CA VAL A 5 12.62 12.80 43.03
C VAL A 5 13.32 14.03 42.48
N ARG A 6 14.63 13.98 42.42
CA ARG A 6 15.51 15.01 41.87
C ARG A 6 15.40 15.03 40.34
N LEU A 7 15.03 16.21 39.83
CA LEU A 7 15.04 16.56 38.41
C LEU A 7 16.48 16.62 37.90
N LEU A 8 16.87 15.75 36.98
CA LEU A 8 18.11 15.84 36.23
C LEU A 8 17.78 16.42 34.85
N MET A 9 18.13 17.67 34.62
CA MET A 9 18.07 18.30 33.32
C MET A 9 19.16 17.72 32.41
N ALA A 10 18.74 16.98 31.36
CA ALA A 10 19.60 16.66 30.24
C ALA A 10 19.28 17.64 29.10
N ALA A 11 20.31 18.36 28.68
CA ALA A 11 20.24 19.29 27.55
C ALA A 11 19.96 18.51 26.26
N VAL A 12 18.84 18.78 25.65
CA VAL A 12 18.52 18.29 24.29
C VAL A 12 19.18 19.25 23.32
N ALA A 13 20.24 18.78 22.65
CA ALA A 13 20.80 19.46 21.50
C ALA A 13 19.78 19.48 20.37
N LEU A 14 19.34 20.67 20.02
CA LEU A 14 18.43 20.96 18.91
C LEU A 14 19.23 20.77 17.61
N ALA A 15 19.24 19.55 17.07
CA ALA A 15 19.65 19.34 15.69
C ALA A 15 18.52 19.90 14.79
N ALA A 16 18.76 21.11 14.27
CA ALA A 16 17.92 21.69 13.24
C ALA A 16 18.03 20.78 11.99
N GLY A 17 17.11 19.85 11.86
CA GLY A 17 16.88 19.14 10.60
C GLY A 17 16.41 20.15 9.59
N VAL A 18 17.25 20.49 8.62
CA VAL A 18 16.85 21.22 7.43
C VAL A 18 15.87 20.31 6.68
N THR A 19 14.59 20.53 6.87
CA THR A 19 13.56 20.00 5.99
C THR A 19 13.69 20.79 4.69
N ILE A 20 14.42 20.26 3.74
CA ILE A 20 14.33 20.69 2.34
C ILE A 20 12.90 20.30 1.94
N ALA A 21 12.00 21.26 1.94
CA ALA A 21 10.75 21.17 1.22
C ALA A 21 11.14 21.21 -0.27
N ALA A 22 11.45 20.04 -0.82
CA ALA A 22 11.51 19.86 -2.25
C ALA A 22 10.12 20.24 -2.81
N ASP A 23 10.10 20.89 -3.95
CA ASP A 23 8.92 21.28 -4.71
C ASP A 23 8.07 20.03 -4.97
N GLY A 24 7.23 19.65 -4.00
CA GLY A 24 6.61 18.33 -3.92
C GLY A 24 5.55 18.09 -5.00
N GLY A 25 5.12 19.13 -5.70
CA GLY A 25 4.14 19.03 -6.78
C GLY A 25 4.73 18.40 -8.05
N ASP A 26 5.89 18.85 -8.48
CA ASP A 26 6.55 18.34 -9.69
C ASP A 26 7.07 16.91 -9.49
N THR A 27 7.61 16.60 -8.30
CA THR A 27 8.17 15.26 -8.02
C THR A 27 7.09 14.19 -7.95
N LEU A 28 5.94 14.49 -7.34
CA LEU A 28 4.79 13.55 -7.29
C LEU A 28 4.19 13.32 -8.68
N GLY A 29 4.02 14.39 -9.46
CA GLY A 29 3.55 14.28 -10.85
C GLY A 29 4.49 13.45 -11.71
N ASN A 30 5.81 13.67 -11.57
CA ASN A 30 6.84 12.91 -12.28
C ASN A 30 6.84 11.42 -11.87
N LEU A 31 6.67 11.10 -10.58
CA LEU A 31 6.54 9.73 -10.12
C LEU A 31 5.32 9.06 -10.74
N MET A 32 4.16 9.72 -10.71
CA MET A 32 2.93 9.17 -11.30
C MET A 32 3.07 8.95 -12.80
N ALA A 33 3.68 9.88 -13.54
CA ALA A 33 3.97 9.73 -14.96
C ALA A 33 4.92 8.56 -15.23
N LEU A 34 5.88 8.33 -14.35
CA LEU A 34 6.82 7.22 -14.45
C LEU A 34 6.13 5.87 -14.20
N LEU A 35 5.30 5.77 -13.17
CA LEU A 35 4.48 4.57 -12.88
C LEU A 35 3.53 4.24 -14.03
N ALA A 36 2.89 5.26 -14.64
CA ALA A 36 1.98 5.10 -15.78
C ALA A 36 2.64 4.48 -17.02
N GLN A 37 3.96 4.56 -17.16
CA GLN A 37 4.68 3.95 -18.29
C GLN A 37 4.72 2.42 -18.22
N ARG A 38 4.59 1.87 -17.01
CA ARG A 38 4.56 0.42 -16.82
C ARG A 38 3.17 -0.14 -17.14
N ARG A 39 3.05 -0.71 -18.33
CA ARG A 39 1.79 -1.28 -18.82
C ARG A 39 1.60 -2.73 -18.43
N HIS A 40 2.68 -3.45 -18.17
CA HIS A 40 2.70 -4.87 -17.83
C HIS A 40 3.74 -5.14 -16.74
N GLY A 41 3.49 -6.10 -15.89
CA GLY A 41 4.44 -6.51 -14.89
C GLY A 41 4.11 -7.84 -14.27
N VAL A 42 5.16 -8.63 -14.00
CA VAL A 42 5.08 -9.84 -13.19
C VAL A 42 6.10 -9.73 -12.07
N ALA A 43 5.70 -10.11 -10.86
CA ALA A 43 6.56 -10.03 -9.69
C ALA A 43 6.30 -11.20 -8.74
N ASP A 44 7.34 -11.62 -8.02
CA ASP A 44 7.16 -12.46 -6.85
C ASP A 44 6.78 -11.60 -5.66
N PHE A 45 5.92 -12.10 -4.77
CA PHE A 45 5.62 -11.42 -3.52
C PHE A 45 5.81 -12.33 -2.32
N THR A 46 6.16 -11.71 -1.20
CA THR A 46 6.01 -12.28 0.14
C THR A 46 5.18 -11.32 0.97
N GLN A 47 4.17 -11.83 1.64
CA GLN A 47 3.27 -11.02 2.47
C GLN A 47 3.27 -11.55 3.90
N THR A 48 3.37 -10.64 4.86
CA THR A 48 3.21 -10.92 6.27
C THR A 48 2.02 -10.13 6.81
N GLN A 49 1.04 -10.83 7.37
CA GLN A 49 -0.15 -10.23 7.98
C GLN A 49 -0.08 -10.38 9.50
N TYR A 50 -0.11 -9.27 10.20
CA TYR A 50 -0.23 -9.17 11.64
C TYR A 50 -1.70 -8.89 11.96
N LEU A 51 -2.38 -9.87 12.53
CA LEU A 51 -3.79 -9.76 12.90
C LEU A 51 -3.89 -9.68 14.42
N ALA A 52 -4.56 -8.66 14.94
CA ALA A 52 -4.66 -8.39 16.38
C ALA A 52 -5.20 -9.59 17.18
N VAL A 53 -6.03 -10.43 16.55
CA VAL A 53 -6.59 -11.63 17.14
C VAL A 53 -5.66 -12.85 17.12
N LEU A 54 -4.53 -12.78 16.43
CA LEU A 54 -3.59 -13.89 16.28
C LEU A 54 -2.28 -13.64 17.03
N LYS A 55 -1.79 -14.66 17.73
CA LYS A 55 -0.48 -14.58 18.44
C LYS A 55 0.72 -14.58 17.48
N GLN A 56 0.56 -15.09 16.27
CA GLN A 56 1.63 -15.19 15.28
C GLN A 56 1.17 -14.61 13.95
N PRO A 57 2.07 -13.93 13.23
CA PRO A 57 1.75 -13.40 11.91
C PRO A 57 1.50 -14.54 10.91
N ARG A 58 0.62 -14.28 9.96
CA ARG A 58 0.39 -15.17 8.81
C ARG A 58 1.30 -14.75 7.67
N ARG A 59 1.99 -15.72 7.08
CA ARG A 59 2.84 -15.49 5.91
C ARG A 59 2.24 -16.16 4.69
N SER A 60 2.38 -15.50 3.55
CA SER A 60 2.02 -16.02 2.24
C SER A 60 3.03 -15.56 1.20
N GLU A 61 3.16 -16.35 0.14
CA GLU A 61 4.03 -16.03 -0.99
C GLU A 61 3.36 -16.46 -2.30
N GLY A 62 3.75 -15.82 -3.39
CA GLY A 62 3.19 -16.13 -4.70
C GLY A 62 3.66 -15.16 -5.77
N VAL A 63 2.81 -14.96 -6.77
CA VAL A 63 3.07 -14.15 -7.95
C VAL A 63 1.99 -13.09 -8.10
N LEU A 64 2.41 -11.89 -8.44
CA LEU A 64 1.55 -10.79 -8.87
C LEU A 64 1.72 -10.60 -10.37
N SER A 65 0.63 -10.30 -11.06
CA SER A 65 0.66 -9.79 -12.43
C SER A 65 -0.24 -8.58 -12.58
N TYR A 66 0.19 -7.67 -13.44
CA TYR A 66 -0.52 -6.46 -13.79
C TYR A 66 -0.51 -6.26 -15.29
N ASP A 67 -1.68 -5.98 -15.84
CA ASP A 67 -1.88 -5.54 -17.22
C ASP A 67 -2.78 -4.31 -17.21
N ALA A 68 -2.21 -3.18 -17.64
CA ALA A 68 -2.91 -1.90 -17.64
C ALA A 68 -4.15 -1.93 -18.55
N PRO A 69 -5.23 -1.23 -18.21
CA PRO A 69 -5.28 -0.26 -17.11
C PRO A 69 -5.74 -0.86 -15.77
N ASP A 70 -6.39 -2.01 -15.74
CA ASP A 70 -7.15 -2.45 -14.57
C ASP A 70 -7.21 -3.97 -14.34
N HIS A 71 -6.38 -4.74 -15.03
CA HIS A 71 -6.24 -6.17 -14.73
C HIS A 71 -5.11 -6.39 -13.71
N LEU A 72 -5.48 -6.96 -12.57
CA LEU A 72 -4.57 -7.33 -11.48
C LEU A 72 -4.82 -8.78 -11.07
N GLU A 73 -3.78 -9.59 -11.01
CA GLU A 73 -3.87 -10.95 -10.48
C GLU A 73 -2.87 -11.12 -9.33
N GLN A 74 -3.36 -11.68 -8.22
CA GLN A 74 -2.54 -12.18 -7.14
C GLN A 74 -2.74 -13.69 -7.04
N ARG A 75 -1.72 -14.45 -7.37
CA ARG A 75 -1.69 -15.89 -7.23
C ARG A 75 -0.85 -16.27 -6.03
N THR A 76 -1.51 -16.56 -4.92
CA THR A 76 -0.88 -17.09 -3.71
C THR A 76 -0.57 -18.57 -3.91
N LEU A 77 0.67 -18.96 -3.65
CA LEU A 77 1.16 -20.33 -3.78
C LEU A 77 1.24 -21.01 -2.43
N LYS A 78 1.67 -20.29 -1.40
CA LYS A 78 1.81 -20.79 -0.03
C LYS A 78 1.17 -19.82 0.97
N PRO A 79 0.67 -20.32 2.11
CA PRO A 79 0.57 -21.73 2.53
C PRO A 79 -0.54 -22.51 1.80
N HIS A 80 -1.51 -21.83 1.21
CA HIS A 80 -2.63 -22.43 0.49
C HIS A 80 -2.80 -21.74 -0.85
N ALA A 81 -2.91 -22.52 -1.91
CA ALA A 81 -3.12 -22.01 -3.26
C ALA A 81 -4.47 -21.26 -3.35
N GLN A 82 -4.39 -20.01 -3.80
CA GLN A 82 -5.55 -19.14 -4.01
C GLN A 82 -5.20 -18.12 -5.09
N THR A 83 -6.16 -17.81 -5.93
CA THR A 83 -6.04 -16.75 -6.94
C THR A 83 -7.09 -15.68 -6.69
N ALA A 84 -6.67 -14.43 -6.74
CA ALA A 84 -7.53 -13.26 -6.76
C ALA A 84 -7.27 -12.51 -8.06
N VAL A 85 -8.29 -12.35 -8.88
CA VAL A 85 -8.24 -11.61 -10.14
C VAL A 85 -9.19 -10.43 -10.04
N LEU A 86 -8.67 -9.24 -10.21
CA LEU A 86 -9.44 -8.04 -10.43
C LEU A 86 -9.42 -7.72 -11.91
N ASP A 87 -10.59 -7.56 -12.48
CA ASP A 87 -10.76 -7.18 -13.88
C ASP A 87 -12.03 -6.34 -14.03
N HIS A 88 -11.90 -5.13 -14.60
CA HIS A 88 -13.01 -4.19 -14.83
C HIS A 88 -13.94 -4.01 -13.61
N GLY A 89 -13.35 -3.87 -12.42
CA GLY A 89 -14.12 -3.68 -11.17
C GLY A 89 -14.78 -4.94 -10.63
N VAL A 90 -14.49 -6.10 -11.20
CA VAL A 90 -14.95 -7.41 -10.74
C VAL A 90 -13.80 -8.18 -10.10
N LEU A 91 -13.96 -8.52 -8.83
CA LEU A 91 -12.98 -9.33 -8.09
C LEU A 91 -13.44 -10.80 -8.09
N THR A 92 -12.62 -11.67 -8.66
CA THR A 92 -12.83 -13.11 -8.67
C THR A 92 -11.84 -13.79 -7.75
N LEU A 93 -12.33 -14.48 -6.74
CA LEU A 93 -11.54 -15.26 -5.78
C LEU A 93 -11.71 -16.75 -6.06
N THR A 94 -10.61 -17.48 -6.30
CA THR A 94 -10.61 -18.92 -6.55
C THR A 94 -9.75 -19.64 -5.52
N ARG A 95 -10.31 -20.65 -4.86
CA ARG A 95 -9.60 -21.51 -3.92
C ARG A 95 -10.00 -22.97 -4.13
N GLY A 96 -9.11 -23.79 -4.66
CA GLY A 96 -9.42 -25.14 -5.12
C GLY A 96 -10.51 -25.10 -6.20
N THR A 97 -11.60 -25.81 -5.98
CA THR A 97 -12.78 -25.85 -6.87
C THR A 97 -13.80 -24.75 -6.58
N ARG A 98 -13.61 -23.97 -5.51
CA ARG A 98 -14.55 -22.92 -5.12
C ARG A 98 -14.14 -21.59 -5.74
N GLN A 99 -15.10 -20.98 -6.41
CA GLN A 99 -14.96 -19.64 -6.99
C GLN A 99 -16.05 -18.74 -6.43
N ARG A 100 -15.67 -17.50 -6.12
CA ARG A 100 -16.57 -16.43 -5.71
C ARG A 100 -16.23 -15.17 -6.51
N THR A 101 -17.23 -14.60 -7.12
CA THR A 101 -17.12 -13.33 -7.86
C THR A 101 -17.88 -12.26 -7.10
N VAL A 102 -17.29 -11.07 -6.99
CA VAL A 102 -17.82 -9.91 -6.27
C VAL A 102 -17.60 -8.68 -7.13
N ARG A 103 -18.60 -7.82 -7.24
CA ARG A 103 -18.45 -6.49 -7.82
C ARG A 103 -17.97 -5.53 -6.74
N LEU A 104 -16.96 -4.72 -7.03
CA LEU A 104 -16.39 -3.80 -6.05
C LEU A 104 -17.37 -2.70 -5.61
N ASP A 105 -18.29 -2.31 -6.48
CA ASP A 105 -19.34 -1.32 -6.17
C ASP A 105 -20.32 -1.80 -5.09
N GLU A 106 -20.43 -3.11 -4.89
CA GLU A 106 -21.24 -3.73 -3.82
C GLU A 106 -20.51 -3.79 -2.47
N TYR A 107 -19.20 -3.45 -2.44
CA TYR A 107 -18.35 -3.54 -1.25
C TYR A 107 -17.59 -2.22 -1.00
N PRO A 108 -18.30 -1.18 -0.52
CA PRO A 108 -17.72 0.16 -0.35
C PRO A 108 -16.50 0.19 0.58
N GLN A 109 -16.36 -0.79 1.48
CA GLN A 109 -15.21 -0.90 2.36
C GLN A 109 -13.94 -1.48 1.69
N LEU A 110 -14.07 -2.20 0.56
CA LEU A 110 -12.95 -2.81 -0.17
C LEU A 110 -12.57 -2.02 -1.42
N ALA A 111 -13.56 -1.46 -2.10
CA ALA A 111 -13.38 -0.74 -3.35
C ALA A 111 -12.29 0.35 -3.27
N PRO A 112 -12.25 1.22 -2.25
CA PRO A 112 -11.25 2.28 -2.20
C PRO A 112 -9.82 1.78 -2.03
N LEU A 113 -9.61 0.67 -1.30
CA LEU A 113 -8.29 0.07 -1.13
C LEU A 113 -7.77 -0.49 -2.47
N ILE A 114 -8.62 -1.21 -3.19
CA ILE A 114 -8.29 -1.78 -4.49
C ILE A 114 -8.08 -0.68 -5.53
N ASP A 115 -8.95 0.34 -5.54
CA ASP A 115 -8.83 1.50 -6.41
C ASP A 115 -7.53 2.29 -6.17
N SER A 116 -7.04 2.37 -4.92
CA SER A 116 -5.77 3.06 -4.62
C SER A 116 -4.58 2.33 -5.24
N VAL A 117 -4.55 1.00 -5.18
CA VAL A 117 -3.50 0.21 -5.81
C VAL A 117 -3.56 0.37 -7.32
N ARG A 118 -4.74 0.25 -7.92
CA ARG A 118 -4.95 0.42 -9.35
C ARG A 118 -4.55 1.81 -9.84
N ALA A 119 -5.02 2.86 -9.15
CA ALA A 119 -4.71 4.24 -9.50
C ALA A 119 -3.21 4.55 -9.36
N THR A 120 -2.53 3.97 -8.36
CA THR A 120 -1.07 4.10 -8.22
C THR A 120 -0.35 3.44 -9.38
N LEU A 121 -0.70 2.21 -9.75
CA LEU A 121 -0.10 1.50 -10.87
C LEU A 121 -0.37 2.18 -12.22
N ALA A 122 -1.56 2.77 -12.37
CA ALA A 122 -1.94 3.53 -13.57
C ALA A 122 -1.37 4.97 -13.59
N GLY A 123 -0.74 5.43 -12.49
CA GLY A 123 -0.26 6.80 -12.36
C GLY A 123 -1.40 7.83 -12.33
N ASP A 124 -2.60 7.44 -11.94
CA ASP A 124 -3.80 8.29 -11.91
C ASP A 124 -3.84 9.13 -10.62
N LEU A 125 -3.01 10.20 -10.61
CA LEU A 125 -2.96 11.14 -9.49
C LEU A 125 -4.31 11.79 -9.16
N PRO A 126 -5.16 12.20 -10.14
CA PRO A 126 -6.47 12.74 -9.85
C PRO A 126 -7.38 11.75 -9.11
N ALA A 127 -7.38 10.47 -9.48
CA ALA A 127 -8.17 9.44 -8.80
C ALA A 127 -7.69 9.22 -7.36
N LEU A 128 -6.36 9.15 -7.13
CA LEU A 128 -5.78 9.04 -5.80
C LEU A 128 -6.11 10.24 -4.91
N SER A 129 -5.92 11.46 -5.43
CA SER A 129 -6.08 12.70 -4.66
C SER A 129 -7.52 12.97 -4.22
N ARG A 130 -8.50 12.43 -4.93
CA ARG A 130 -9.90 12.50 -4.52
C ARG A 130 -10.18 11.74 -3.24
N ARG A 131 -9.52 10.58 -3.04
CA ARG A 131 -9.78 9.67 -1.93
C ARG A 131 -8.76 9.73 -0.80
N PHE A 132 -7.52 10.17 -1.13
CA PHE A 132 -6.41 10.17 -0.19
C PHE A 132 -5.74 11.52 -0.10
N GLU A 133 -5.27 11.87 1.09
CA GLU A 133 -4.16 12.79 1.26
C GLU A 133 -2.89 12.03 0.91
N ILE A 134 -2.06 12.62 0.04
CA ILE A 134 -0.87 11.99 -0.52
C ILE A 134 0.35 12.73 -0.02
N ARG A 135 1.31 12.00 0.55
CA ARG A 135 2.63 12.54 0.91
C ARG A 135 3.70 11.70 0.20
N LEU A 136 4.61 12.39 -0.45
CA LEU A 136 5.78 11.78 -1.09
C LEU A 136 7.02 12.17 -0.31
N ALA A 137 7.87 11.18 -0.02
CA ALA A 137 9.20 11.35 0.56
C ALA A 137 10.24 10.67 -0.33
N GLY A 138 11.49 11.15 -0.30
CA GLY A 138 12.56 10.66 -1.15
C GLY A 138 12.59 11.31 -2.53
N ASP A 139 13.23 10.62 -3.46
CA ASP A 139 13.37 11.03 -4.86
C ASP A 139 12.81 9.94 -5.80
N LEU A 140 12.97 10.09 -7.11
CA LEU A 140 12.48 9.10 -8.07
C LEU A 140 13.23 7.76 -8.04
N ASP A 141 14.47 7.75 -7.55
CA ASP A 141 15.25 6.53 -7.46
C ASP A 141 14.89 5.72 -6.19
N HIS A 142 14.48 6.41 -5.11
CA HIS A 142 14.04 5.79 -3.85
C HIS A 142 12.90 6.60 -3.25
N TRP A 143 11.67 6.23 -3.56
CA TRP A 143 10.49 6.97 -3.14
C TRP A 143 9.64 6.22 -2.14
N GLN A 144 8.94 6.98 -1.31
CA GLN A 144 7.94 6.51 -0.36
C GLN A 144 6.68 7.35 -0.49
N LEU A 145 5.58 6.71 -0.77
CA LEU A 145 4.27 7.31 -0.95
C LEU A 145 3.37 6.89 0.20
N GLU A 146 2.88 7.85 0.97
CA GLU A 146 1.91 7.63 2.03
C GLU A 146 0.55 8.14 1.59
N LEU A 147 -0.46 7.29 1.72
CA LEU A 147 -1.85 7.56 1.38
C LEU A 147 -2.70 7.49 2.66
N THR A 148 -3.24 8.62 3.09
CA THR A 148 -4.15 8.72 4.23
C THR A 148 -5.57 8.93 3.71
N PRO A 149 -6.54 8.07 4.07
CA PRO A 149 -7.92 8.22 3.62
C PRO A 149 -8.54 9.57 3.99
N ARG A 150 -9.22 10.22 3.03
CA ARG A 150 -10.00 11.44 3.25
C ARG A 150 -11.45 11.14 3.61
N GLU A 151 -11.98 10.04 3.07
CA GLU A 151 -13.36 9.63 3.26
C GLU A 151 -13.53 8.88 4.58
N SER A 152 -14.52 9.27 5.37
CA SER A 152 -14.78 8.68 6.69
C SER A 152 -15.09 7.18 6.62
N GLU A 153 -15.77 6.71 5.59
CA GLU A 153 -16.08 5.29 5.42
C GLU A 153 -14.81 4.45 5.21
N LEU A 154 -13.88 4.94 4.39
CA LEU A 154 -12.59 4.29 4.18
C LEU A 154 -11.72 4.34 5.44
N ALA A 155 -11.74 5.45 6.16
CA ALA A 155 -11.03 5.64 7.42
C ALA A 155 -11.54 4.73 8.54
N LEU A 156 -12.73 4.14 8.43
CA LEU A 156 -13.20 3.11 9.37
C LEU A 156 -12.43 1.77 9.24
N GLY A 157 -11.87 1.49 8.08
CA GLY A 157 -11.15 0.24 7.82
C GLY A 157 -9.64 0.41 7.67
N VAL A 158 -9.20 1.46 7.00
CA VAL A 158 -7.80 1.72 6.66
C VAL A 158 -7.32 2.99 7.35
N GLN A 159 -6.24 2.90 8.12
CA GLN A 159 -5.60 4.04 8.76
C GLN A 159 -4.67 4.76 7.78
N HIS A 160 -3.77 4.02 7.13
CA HIS A 160 -2.93 4.51 6.05
C HIS A 160 -2.42 3.36 5.18
N ILE A 161 -2.02 3.70 3.97
CA ILE A 161 -1.32 2.82 3.03
C ILE A 161 0.03 3.46 2.73
N GLN A 162 1.09 2.67 2.82
CA GLN A 162 2.43 3.11 2.48
C GLN A 162 2.96 2.26 1.34
N LEU A 163 3.43 2.91 0.29
CA LEU A 163 4.10 2.27 -0.81
C LEU A 163 5.54 2.77 -0.86
N SER A 164 6.47 1.91 -1.20
CA SER A 164 7.84 2.32 -1.50
C SER A 164 8.35 1.62 -2.75
N GLY A 165 9.27 2.27 -3.42
CA GLY A 165 9.79 1.75 -4.68
C GLY A 165 10.99 2.51 -5.22
N GLU A 166 11.39 2.09 -6.39
CA GLU A 166 12.50 2.65 -7.16
C GLU A 166 12.01 2.89 -8.59
N ARG A 167 12.12 4.13 -9.05
CA ARG A 167 11.68 4.54 -10.39
C ARG A 167 10.22 4.12 -10.66
N ASP A 168 9.98 3.29 -11.66
CA ASP A 168 8.66 2.76 -12.03
C ASP A 168 8.27 1.44 -11.33
N ARG A 169 9.05 1.01 -10.31
CA ARG A 169 8.86 -0.27 -9.63
C ARG A 169 8.37 -0.06 -8.19
N ILE A 170 7.22 -0.63 -7.86
CA ILE A 170 6.76 -0.75 -6.48
C ILE A 170 7.45 -1.98 -5.88
N LEU A 171 8.15 -1.79 -4.76
CA LEU A 171 8.91 -2.85 -4.07
C LEU A 171 8.25 -3.28 -2.76
N GLN A 172 7.46 -2.42 -2.15
CA GLN A 172 6.78 -2.72 -0.90
C GLN A 172 5.43 -2.01 -0.82
N VAL A 173 4.46 -2.71 -0.25
CA VAL A 173 3.15 -2.17 0.11
C VAL A 173 2.87 -2.54 1.56
N GLU A 174 2.60 -1.54 2.40
CA GLU A 174 2.14 -1.70 3.76
C GLU A 174 0.74 -1.11 3.90
N VAL A 175 -0.15 -1.85 4.53
CA VAL A 175 -1.50 -1.40 4.86
C VAL A 175 -1.67 -1.51 6.37
N GLN A 176 -1.90 -0.38 7.02
CA GLN A 176 -2.26 -0.31 8.41
C GLN A 176 -3.78 -0.15 8.52
N GLN A 177 -4.43 -1.06 9.22
CA GLN A 177 -5.87 -1.02 9.43
C GLN A 177 -6.23 -0.44 10.81
N VAL A 178 -7.41 0.13 10.89
CA VAL A 178 -8.01 0.50 12.18
C VAL A 178 -8.26 -0.78 12.97
N GLY A 179 -7.89 -0.78 14.27
CA GLY A 179 -7.98 -1.99 15.08
C GLY A 179 -6.67 -2.75 15.24
N GLY A 180 -5.59 -2.29 14.59
CA GLY A 180 -4.23 -2.79 14.81
C GLY A 180 -3.80 -3.89 13.84
N ASP A 181 -4.64 -4.31 12.92
CA ASP A 181 -4.24 -5.23 11.86
C ASP A 181 -3.28 -4.51 10.89
N ARG A 182 -2.25 -5.23 10.46
CA ARG A 182 -1.23 -4.71 9.54
C ARG A 182 -0.85 -5.77 8.51
N SER A 183 -0.70 -5.35 7.26
CA SER A 183 -0.21 -6.18 6.17
C SER A 183 1.03 -5.55 5.56
N LEU A 184 2.09 -6.32 5.45
CA LEU A 184 3.33 -5.92 4.79
C LEU A 184 3.60 -6.88 3.63
N MET A 185 3.66 -6.36 2.42
CA MET A 185 3.98 -7.10 1.20
C MET A 185 5.27 -6.58 0.60
N SER A 186 6.25 -7.47 0.42
CA SER A 186 7.47 -7.20 -0.34
C SER A 186 7.30 -7.77 -1.75
N ILE A 187 7.70 -7.01 -2.74
CA ILE A 187 7.49 -7.29 -4.17
C ILE A 187 8.86 -7.32 -4.85
N LYS A 188 9.13 -8.41 -5.55
CA LYS A 188 10.35 -8.59 -6.34
C LYS A 188 9.96 -8.70 -7.81
N PRO A 189 10.12 -7.64 -8.61
CA PRO A 189 9.85 -7.69 -10.04
C PRO A 189 10.64 -8.80 -10.73
N ARG A 190 10.01 -9.48 -11.69
CA ARG A 190 10.67 -10.41 -12.59
C ARG A 190 11.10 -9.63 -13.83
N GLU A 191 12.33 -9.87 -14.27
CA GLU A 191 12.85 -9.34 -15.54
C GLU A 191 12.22 -10.04 -16.74
#